data_82b30ca0a10c176c99ad2799185624c4
#
_entry.id   82b30ca0a10c176c99ad2799185624c4
#
_cell.length_a   1.000
_cell.length_b   1.000
_cell.length_c   1.000
_cell.angle_alpha   90.00
_cell.angle_beta   90.00
_cell.angle_gamma   90.00
#
_symmetry.space_group_name_H-M   'P 1'
#
loop_
_entity.id
_entity.type
_entity.pdbx_description
1 polymer ?
#
loop_
_entity_poly.entity_id
_entity_poly.type
_entity_poly.pdbx_seq_one_letter_code
_entity_poly.pdbx_strand_id
1 'polypeptide(L)'
;DDDTETVIPEIITKEFMDNQINVITLHTAQDVCKGGNADTLVEILSLKNTKTFAHTFGNFGAGRIGEIKGMSNDEFKKLVEYKLNTNSIRTNEYFDNLKEINKIAILPGSGTQFIDEILEEVDVFVTGDISHRYLLKADDANMGLLQVGHITTEIPGMKKFVENLNKALNQELEYLYKDFYE
;
A
#
# COMPACT_ATOMS: atom_id res chain seq x y z
N ASP A 1 12.32 -14.38 18.94
CA ASP A 1 12.85 -15.12 17.78
C ASP A 1 11.70 -15.96 17.25
N ASP A 2 10.89 -15.35 16.41
CA ASP A 2 9.83 -16.04 15.69
C ASP A 2 10.36 -16.26 14.26
N ASP A 3 11.17 -17.33 14.13
CA ASP A 3 11.62 -17.86 12.85
C ASP A 3 10.40 -18.50 12.15
N THR A 4 9.48 -17.67 11.69
CA THR A 4 8.52 -18.11 10.68
C THR A 4 9.29 -18.24 9.36
N GLU A 5 10.06 -19.32 9.22
CA GLU A 5 10.49 -19.78 7.91
C GLU A 5 9.23 -19.96 7.06
N THR A 6 9.09 -19.11 6.06
CA THR A 6 8.09 -19.33 5.02
C THR A 6 8.54 -20.57 4.26
N VAL A 7 8.04 -21.72 4.68
CA VAL A 7 8.37 -23.01 4.06
C VAL A 7 7.72 -23.02 2.68
N ILE A 8 8.51 -22.71 1.67
CA ILE A 8 8.09 -22.95 0.27
C ILE A 8 7.94 -24.47 0.13
N PRO A 9 6.79 -24.96 -0.35
CA PRO A 9 6.60 -26.41 -0.54
C PRO A 9 7.75 -27.02 -1.33
N GLU A 10 8.25 -28.18 -0.90
CA GLU A 10 9.42 -28.84 -1.48
C GLU A 10 9.32 -29.02 -3.02
N ILE A 11 8.11 -29.30 -3.51
CA ILE A 11 7.85 -29.47 -4.94
C ILE A 11 8.12 -28.17 -5.72
N ILE A 12 7.75 -27.01 -5.17
CA ILE A 12 7.97 -25.68 -5.78
C ILE A 12 9.46 -25.35 -5.72
N THR A 13 10.12 -25.62 -4.60
CA THR A 13 11.55 -25.39 -4.44
C THR A 13 12.35 -26.21 -5.45
N LYS A 14 11.99 -27.47 -5.68
CA LYS A 14 12.63 -28.32 -6.68
C LYS A 14 12.43 -27.76 -8.09
N GLU A 15 11.23 -27.29 -8.43
CA GLU A 15 10.94 -26.71 -9.75
C GLU A 15 11.76 -25.45 -10.02
N PHE A 16 11.93 -24.58 -9.02
CA PHE A 16 12.80 -23.42 -9.13
C PHE A 16 14.27 -23.82 -9.34
N MET A 17 14.78 -24.81 -8.61
CA MET A 17 16.16 -25.28 -8.75
C MET A 17 16.40 -25.91 -10.13
N ASP A 18 15.51 -26.78 -10.59
CA ASP A 18 15.61 -27.47 -11.87
C ASP A 18 15.60 -26.49 -13.06
N ASN A 19 14.92 -25.36 -12.93
CA ASN A 19 14.82 -24.32 -13.94
C ASN A 19 15.77 -23.13 -13.70
N GLN A 20 16.66 -23.20 -12.71
CA GLN A 20 17.63 -22.14 -12.37
C GLN A 20 16.93 -20.78 -12.05
N ILE A 21 15.77 -20.83 -11.39
CA ILE A 21 15.01 -19.64 -11.00
C ILE A 21 15.44 -19.22 -9.59
N ASN A 22 15.85 -17.96 -9.45
CA ASN A 22 16.13 -17.36 -8.14
C ASN A 22 14.83 -16.77 -7.57
N VAL A 23 14.59 -17.00 -6.28
CA VAL A 23 13.44 -16.46 -5.56
C VAL A 23 13.91 -15.46 -4.52
N ILE A 24 13.35 -14.25 -4.56
CA ILE A 24 13.62 -13.19 -3.60
C ILE A 24 12.27 -12.75 -3.01
N THR A 25 12.10 -12.90 -1.70
CA THR A 25 10.92 -12.44 -0.98
C THR A 25 11.25 -11.14 -0.25
N LEU A 26 10.55 -10.05 -0.56
CA LEU A 26 10.79 -8.74 0.02
C LEU A 26 9.83 -8.40 1.16
N HIS A 27 8.57 -8.84 1.08
CA HIS A 27 7.51 -8.63 2.06
C HIS A 27 7.59 -7.24 2.73
N THR A 28 7.50 -7.18 4.07
CA THR A 28 7.56 -5.91 4.84
C THR A 28 8.80 -5.05 4.55
N ALA A 29 9.91 -5.64 4.12
CA ALA A 29 11.10 -4.87 3.76
C ALA A 29 10.82 -3.88 2.62
N GLN A 30 10.01 -4.28 1.63
CA GLN A 30 9.62 -3.42 0.52
C GLN A 30 8.59 -2.35 0.94
N ASP A 31 7.77 -2.60 1.96
CA ASP A 31 6.81 -1.63 2.46
C ASP A 31 7.48 -0.49 3.22
N VAL A 32 8.45 -0.83 4.07
CA VAL A 32 9.05 0.12 5.03
C VAL A 32 10.27 0.86 4.49
N CYS A 33 10.94 0.34 3.46
CA CYS A 33 12.16 0.95 2.94
C CYS A 33 11.88 2.30 2.27
N LYS A 34 12.91 3.15 2.25
CA LYS A 34 12.85 4.41 1.50
C LYS A 34 12.71 4.12 0.00
N GLY A 35 11.71 4.71 -0.63
CA GLY A 35 11.37 4.46 -2.03
C GLY A 35 10.62 3.15 -2.26
N GLY A 36 10.14 2.49 -1.20
CA GLY A 36 9.31 1.29 -1.27
C GLY A 36 7.85 1.57 -1.60
N ASN A 37 6.96 0.61 -1.25
CA ASN A 37 5.55 0.66 -1.65
C ASN A 37 4.84 1.93 -1.16
N ALA A 38 4.97 2.29 0.14
CA ALA A 38 4.30 3.45 0.70
C ALA A 38 4.82 4.77 0.11
N ASP A 39 6.14 4.92 -0.06
CA ASP A 39 6.73 6.12 -0.66
C ASP A 39 6.34 6.26 -2.14
N THR A 40 6.19 5.15 -2.85
CA THR A 40 5.73 5.16 -4.24
C THR A 40 4.28 5.67 -4.35
N LEU A 41 3.39 5.25 -3.45
CA LEU A 41 2.02 5.79 -3.41
C LEU A 41 1.99 7.28 -3.04
N VAL A 42 2.87 7.74 -2.15
CA VAL A 42 3.05 9.17 -1.85
C VAL A 42 3.41 9.96 -3.11
N GLU A 43 4.35 9.46 -3.91
CA GLU A 43 4.74 10.09 -5.17
C GLU A 43 3.56 10.13 -6.17
N ILE A 44 2.86 9.00 -6.35
CA ILE A 44 1.73 8.85 -7.28
C ILE A 44 0.60 9.81 -6.94
N LEU A 45 0.23 9.92 -5.67
CA LEU A 45 -0.82 10.79 -5.18
C LEU A 45 -0.34 12.23 -4.92
N SER A 46 0.96 12.48 -5.10
CA SER A 46 1.58 13.80 -4.94
C SER A 46 1.41 14.41 -3.54
N LEU A 47 1.46 13.57 -2.50
CA LEU A 47 1.34 14.02 -1.11
C LEU A 47 2.53 14.87 -0.68
N LYS A 48 2.27 15.83 0.19
CA LYS A 48 3.25 16.75 0.76
C LYS A 48 3.37 16.57 2.27
N ASN A 49 4.44 17.10 2.85
CA ASN A 49 4.66 17.12 4.30
C ASN A 49 4.48 15.74 4.95
N THR A 50 5.06 14.72 4.33
CA THR A 50 4.83 13.33 4.74
C THR A 50 5.59 12.96 6.00
N LYS A 51 4.94 12.14 6.85
CA LYS A 51 5.56 11.47 7.98
C LYS A 51 5.22 9.98 7.98
N THR A 52 6.05 9.20 8.63
CA THR A 52 5.88 7.74 8.78
C THR A 52 4.94 7.40 9.92
N PHE A 53 4.12 6.35 9.76
CA PHE A 53 3.37 5.67 10.81
C PHE A 53 3.41 4.16 10.60
N ALA A 54 2.72 3.37 11.43
CA ALA A 54 2.78 1.91 11.41
C ALA A 54 4.23 1.40 11.55
N HIS A 55 4.92 1.87 12.59
CA HIS A 55 6.32 1.55 12.80
C HIS A 55 6.51 0.06 13.11
N THR A 56 7.41 -0.57 12.37
CA THR A 56 7.75 -1.99 12.52
C THR A 56 9.11 -2.19 13.17
N PHE A 57 10.07 -1.33 12.84
CA PHE A 57 11.41 -1.37 13.42
C PHE A 57 12.02 0.05 13.46
N GLY A 58 12.29 0.57 14.65
CA GLY A 58 12.84 1.91 14.82
C GLY A 58 12.00 2.98 14.15
N ASN A 59 12.59 3.75 13.24
CA ASN A 59 11.89 4.78 12.46
C ASN A 59 11.30 4.26 11.13
N PHE A 60 11.40 2.96 10.86
CA PHE A 60 10.84 2.36 9.67
C PHE A 60 9.39 1.96 9.90
N GLY A 61 8.49 2.44 9.06
CA GLY A 61 7.07 2.14 9.15
C GLY A 61 6.45 1.91 7.78
N ALA A 62 5.43 1.07 7.74
CA ALA A 62 4.78 0.63 6.51
C ALA A 62 3.82 1.66 5.92
N GLY A 63 3.44 2.69 6.70
CA GLY A 63 2.50 3.72 6.27
C GLY A 63 3.11 5.12 6.19
N ARG A 64 2.41 5.99 5.45
CA ARG A 64 2.72 7.43 5.34
C ARG A 64 1.46 8.24 5.59
N ILE A 65 1.60 9.31 6.37
CA ILE A 65 0.60 10.37 6.50
C ILE A 65 1.11 11.56 5.70
N GLY A 66 0.25 12.19 4.93
CA GLY A 66 0.63 13.35 4.15
C GLY A 66 -0.54 14.26 3.84
N GLU A 67 -0.24 15.43 3.33
CA GLU A 67 -1.19 16.46 2.93
C GLU A 67 -1.44 16.42 1.43
N ILE A 68 -2.67 16.69 1.05
CA ILE A 68 -3.08 16.88 -0.34
C ILE A 68 -3.77 18.24 -0.47
N LYS A 69 -3.76 18.82 -1.67
CA LYS A 69 -4.57 20.01 -1.93
C LYS A 69 -6.04 19.66 -1.70
N GLY A 70 -6.76 20.42 -0.87
CA GLY A 70 -8.16 20.20 -0.53
C GLY A 70 -9.01 19.89 -1.76
N MET A 71 -9.72 18.76 -1.69
CA MET A 71 -10.62 18.29 -2.74
C MET A 71 -11.77 17.51 -2.13
N SER A 72 -12.87 17.37 -2.89
CA SER A 72 -14.01 16.56 -2.45
C SER A 72 -13.71 15.06 -2.47
N ASN A 73 -14.55 14.28 -1.79
CA ASN A 73 -14.48 12.82 -1.80
C ASN A 73 -14.55 12.25 -3.23
N ASP A 74 -15.45 12.76 -4.08
CA ASP A 74 -15.58 12.32 -5.48
C ASP A 74 -14.32 12.61 -6.29
N GLU A 75 -13.74 13.80 -6.13
CA GLU A 75 -12.48 14.15 -6.81
C GLU A 75 -11.34 13.27 -6.35
N PHE A 76 -11.24 13.01 -5.04
CA PHE A 76 -10.20 12.16 -4.48
C PHE A 76 -10.34 10.70 -4.94
N LYS A 77 -11.55 10.15 -4.91
CA LYS A 77 -11.81 8.79 -5.40
C LYS A 77 -11.41 8.65 -6.87
N LYS A 78 -11.84 9.57 -7.73
CA LYS A 78 -11.46 9.59 -9.16
C LYS A 78 -9.95 9.74 -9.36
N LEU A 79 -9.28 10.53 -8.53
CA LEU A 79 -7.83 10.66 -8.56
C LEU A 79 -7.16 9.32 -8.28
N VAL A 80 -7.59 8.61 -7.24
CA VAL A 80 -7.05 7.30 -6.87
C VAL A 80 -7.34 6.27 -7.96
N GLU A 81 -8.58 6.21 -8.47
CA GLU A 81 -8.97 5.33 -9.58
C GLU A 81 -8.08 5.54 -10.82
N TYR A 82 -7.89 6.78 -11.22
CA TYR A 82 -7.05 7.12 -12.36
C TYR A 82 -5.58 6.79 -12.14
N LYS A 83 -5.04 7.16 -10.98
CA LYS A 83 -3.60 7.00 -10.66
C LYS A 83 -3.19 5.56 -10.46
N LEU A 84 -4.06 4.72 -9.90
CA LEU A 84 -3.80 3.31 -9.64
C LEU A 84 -4.44 2.38 -10.69
N ASN A 85 -5.06 2.96 -11.73
CA ASN A 85 -5.70 2.22 -12.82
C ASN A 85 -6.67 1.12 -12.31
N THR A 86 -7.58 1.52 -11.42
CA THR A 86 -8.57 0.62 -10.82
C THR A 86 -9.96 1.23 -10.88
N ASN A 87 -10.98 0.39 -10.91
CA ASN A 87 -12.39 0.77 -10.81
C ASN A 87 -13.10 0.09 -9.64
N SER A 88 -12.35 -0.63 -8.82
CA SER A 88 -12.86 -1.46 -7.73
C SER A 88 -12.50 -0.86 -6.36
N ILE A 89 -12.94 0.39 -6.12
CA ILE A 89 -12.73 1.06 -4.84
C ILE A 89 -13.99 0.95 -3.98
N ARG A 90 -13.81 0.48 -2.74
CA ARG A 90 -14.87 0.46 -1.71
C ARG A 90 -14.60 1.55 -0.68
N THR A 91 -15.65 2.19 -0.22
CA THR A 91 -15.62 3.28 0.75
C THR A 91 -16.50 2.97 1.95
N ASN A 92 -16.31 3.68 3.06
CA ASN A 92 -17.23 3.69 4.17
C ASN A 92 -18.23 4.87 4.08
N GLU A 93 -19.26 4.86 4.90
CA GLU A 93 -20.32 5.87 4.88
C GLU A 93 -19.79 7.27 5.18
N TYR A 94 -18.85 7.37 6.11
CA TYR A 94 -18.24 8.67 6.44
C TYR A 94 -17.50 9.27 5.24
N PHE A 95 -16.72 8.48 4.50
CA PHE A 95 -16.04 8.94 3.28
C PHE A 95 -17.04 9.49 2.27
N ASP A 96 -18.16 8.78 2.04
CA ASP A 96 -19.15 9.18 1.02
C ASP A 96 -19.82 10.52 1.33
N ASN A 97 -19.77 10.96 2.60
CA ASN A 97 -20.30 12.24 3.05
C ASN A 97 -19.25 13.34 3.24
N LEU A 98 -17.96 13.06 3.11
CA LEU A 98 -16.89 14.03 3.23
C LEU A 98 -17.01 15.13 2.16
N LYS A 99 -16.83 16.36 2.58
CA LYS A 99 -16.87 17.53 1.68
C LYS A 99 -15.49 17.98 1.24
N GLU A 100 -14.50 17.81 2.10
CA GLU A 100 -13.15 18.24 1.85
C GLU A 100 -12.15 17.26 2.48
N ILE A 101 -11.11 16.93 1.74
CA ILE A 101 -10.02 16.05 2.15
C ILE A 101 -8.73 16.83 2.01
N ASN A 102 -7.98 16.95 3.11
CA ASN A 102 -6.72 17.69 3.18
C ASN A 102 -5.57 16.80 3.64
N LYS A 103 -5.85 15.83 4.52
CA LYS A 103 -4.84 14.98 5.14
C LYS A 103 -5.21 13.52 5.04
N ILE A 104 -4.32 12.73 4.51
CA ILE A 104 -4.56 11.31 4.27
C ILE A 104 -3.45 10.44 4.84
N ALA A 105 -3.83 9.24 5.29
CA ALA A 105 -2.90 8.15 5.57
C ALA A 105 -2.94 7.14 4.42
N ILE A 106 -1.78 6.58 4.08
CA ILE A 106 -1.66 5.50 3.09
C ILE A 106 -0.87 4.36 3.71
N LEU A 107 -1.39 3.13 3.57
CA LEU A 107 -0.67 1.92 3.90
C LEU A 107 -1.00 0.85 2.85
N PRO A 108 -0.02 0.45 2.00
CA PRO A 108 -0.21 -0.59 0.99
C PRO A 108 -0.55 -1.94 1.62
N GLY A 109 -1.16 -2.83 0.85
CA GLY A 109 -1.49 -4.17 1.29
C GLY A 109 -2.54 -4.21 2.39
N SER A 110 -2.24 -4.76 3.56
CA SER A 110 -3.14 -4.86 4.70
C SER A 110 -2.60 -4.10 5.92
N GLY A 111 -3.23 -2.98 6.25
CA GLY A 111 -2.75 -2.07 7.30
C GLY A 111 -3.76 -1.67 8.35
N THR A 112 -4.94 -2.27 8.35
CA THR A 112 -6.03 -1.85 9.25
C THR A 112 -5.75 -2.08 10.74
N GLN A 113 -4.82 -2.96 11.11
CA GLN A 113 -4.37 -3.12 12.50
C GLN A 113 -3.72 -1.85 13.08
N PHE A 114 -3.22 -0.95 12.23
CA PHE A 114 -2.59 0.31 12.65
C PHE A 114 -3.57 1.51 12.66
N ILE A 115 -4.85 1.26 12.42
CA ILE A 115 -5.87 2.30 12.31
C ILE A 115 -5.93 3.22 13.54
N ASP A 116 -5.67 2.67 14.74
CA ASP A 116 -5.70 3.42 15.99
C ASP A 116 -4.64 4.54 16.08
N GLU A 117 -3.56 4.41 15.32
CA GLU A 117 -2.52 5.43 15.26
C GLU A 117 -2.94 6.69 14.51
N ILE A 118 -4.03 6.63 13.72
CA ILE A 118 -4.39 7.66 12.75
C ILE A 118 -5.82 8.19 12.84
N LEU A 119 -6.68 7.60 13.70
CA LEU A 119 -8.13 7.92 13.77
C LEU A 119 -8.45 9.41 13.94
N GLU A 120 -7.67 10.12 14.75
CA GLU A 120 -7.91 11.56 15.03
C GLU A 120 -6.96 12.46 14.24
N GLU A 121 -6.19 11.88 13.34
CA GLU A 121 -5.11 12.60 12.69
C GLU A 121 -5.35 12.89 11.21
N VAL A 122 -6.15 12.09 10.53
CA VAL A 122 -6.35 12.17 9.08
C VAL A 122 -7.82 12.20 8.70
N ASP A 123 -8.13 12.79 7.56
CA ASP A 123 -9.49 12.79 7.02
C ASP A 123 -9.84 11.45 6.38
N VAL A 124 -8.85 10.82 5.73
CA VAL A 124 -9.03 9.56 4.98
C VAL A 124 -7.86 8.62 5.16
N PHE A 125 -8.15 7.33 5.30
CA PHE A 125 -7.18 6.25 5.24
C PHE A 125 -7.34 5.44 3.95
N VAL A 126 -6.27 5.33 3.17
CA VAL A 126 -6.19 4.56 1.92
C VAL A 126 -5.36 3.30 2.18
N THR A 127 -5.94 2.13 1.93
CA THR A 127 -5.27 0.84 2.13
C THR A 127 -5.80 -0.23 1.18
N GLY A 128 -5.13 -1.37 1.09
CA GLY A 128 -5.55 -2.50 0.25
C GLY A 128 -6.72 -3.26 0.85
N ASP A 129 -6.52 -3.89 2.00
CA ASP A 129 -7.52 -4.75 2.64
C ASP A 129 -8.13 -4.13 3.89
N ILE A 130 -9.45 -4.22 4.00
CA ILE A 130 -10.21 -3.72 5.14
C ILE A 130 -11.19 -4.79 5.60
N SER A 131 -11.11 -5.21 6.86
CA SER A 131 -12.17 -6.05 7.45
C SER A 131 -13.32 -5.18 7.96
N HIS A 132 -14.54 -5.76 7.97
CA HIS A 132 -15.77 -5.05 8.33
C HIS A 132 -15.72 -4.31 9.67
N ARG A 133 -15.10 -4.89 10.69
CA ARG A 133 -14.96 -4.24 12.01
C ARG A 133 -14.21 -2.90 11.95
N TYR A 134 -13.26 -2.77 11.03
CA TYR A 134 -12.50 -1.52 10.89
C TYR A 134 -13.24 -0.47 10.05
N LEU A 135 -14.13 -0.90 9.16
CA LEU A 135 -15.07 0.02 8.50
C LEU A 135 -15.96 0.71 9.55
N LEU A 136 -16.60 -0.06 10.43
CA LEU A 136 -17.43 0.48 11.51
C LEU A 136 -16.63 1.39 12.44
N LYS A 137 -15.42 0.96 12.82
CA LYS A 137 -14.55 1.76 13.70
C LYS A 137 -14.18 3.10 13.08
N ALA A 138 -13.91 3.15 11.79
CA ALA A 138 -13.61 4.39 11.09
C ALA A 138 -14.84 5.31 11.00
N ASP A 139 -16.02 4.75 10.74
CA ASP A 139 -17.27 5.53 10.72
C ASP A 139 -17.55 6.14 12.10
N ASP A 140 -17.43 5.35 13.17
CA ASP A 140 -17.61 5.82 14.56
C ASP A 140 -16.61 6.94 14.94
N ALA A 141 -15.40 6.89 14.38
CA ALA A 141 -14.34 7.86 14.61
C ALA A 141 -14.36 9.06 13.63
N ASN A 142 -15.34 9.15 12.75
CA ASN A 142 -15.42 10.18 11.72
C ASN A 142 -14.17 10.24 10.82
N MET A 143 -13.70 9.09 10.36
CA MET A 143 -12.60 8.96 9.42
C MET A 143 -13.06 8.24 8.15
N GLY A 144 -12.77 8.81 7.00
CA GLY A 144 -13.01 8.17 5.70
C GLY A 144 -12.07 6.97 5.48
N LEU A 145 -12.61 5.89 4.89
CA LEU A 145 -11.83 4.74 4.45
C LEU A 145 -11.98 4.54 2.94
N LEU A 146 -10.85 4.27 2.29
CA LEU A 146 -10.78 3.96 0.87
C LEU A 146 -10.03 2.64 0.69
N GLN A 147 -10.77 1.56 0.42
CA GLN A 147 -10.21 0.25 0.09
C GLN A 147 -9.96 0.14 -1.40
N VAL A 148 -8.70 -0.01 -1.79
CA VAL A 148 -8.26 0.01 -3.20
C VAL A 148 -7.93 -1.39 -3.73
N GLY A 149 -7.66 -2.32 -2.84
CA GLY A 149 -7.20 -3.67 -3.12
C GLY A 149 -5.71 -3.86 -2.84
N HIS A 150 -5.38 -5.03 -2.27
CA HIS A 150 -4.04 -5.37 -1.81
C HIS A 150 -3.00 -5.19 -2.91
N ILE A 151 -3.16 -5.97 -3.96
CA ILE A 151 -2.26 -6.01 -5.11
C ILE A 151 -2.18 -4.65 -5.82
N THR A 152 -3.32 -3.97 -5.99
CA THR A 152 -3.38 -2.65 -6.64
C THR A 152 -2.52 -1.60 -5.92
N THR A 153 -2.43 -1.68 -4.59
CA THR A 153 -1.60 -0.77 -3.80
C THR A 153 -0.11 -1.13 -3.80
N GLU A 154 0.26 -2.37 -4.12
CA GLU A 154 1.65 -2.85 -4.10
C GLU A 154 2.32 -2.87 -5.48
N ILE A 155 1.58 -3.15 -6.57
CA ILE A 155 2.13 -3.19 -7.93
C ILE A 155 3.00 -1.97 -8.28
N PRO A 156 2.60 -0.73 -8.00
CA PRO A 156 3.42 0.43 -8.35
C PRO A 156 4.80 0.42 -7.69
N GLY A 157 4.87 0.00 -6.41
CA GLY A 157 6.12 -0.12 -5.68
C GLY A 157 7.03 -1.22 -6.23
N MET A 158 6.45 -2.35 -6.65
CA MET A 158 7.21 -3.43 -7.28
C MET A 158 7.77 -3.02 -8.63
N LYS A 159 7.01 -2.30 -9.45
CA LYS A 159 7.52 -1.71 -10.71
C LYS A 159 8.69 -0.77 -10.45
N LYS A 160 8.53 0.12 -9.47
CA LYS A 160 9.59 1.05 -9.05
C LYS A 160 10.84 0.32 -8.54
N PHE A 161 10.65 -0.78 -7.81
CA PHE A 161 11.76 -1.63 -7.36
C PHE A 161 12.57 -2.16 -8.54
N VAL A 162 11.91 -2.74 -9.57
CA VAL A 162 12.60 -3.26 -10.76
C VAL A 162 13.31 -2.15 -11.53
N GLU A 163 12.69 -0.96 -11.66
CA GLU A 163 13.36 0.20 -12.27
C GLU A 163 14.64 0.62 -11.51
N ASN A 164 14.57 0.62 -10.17
CA ASN A 164 15.71 0.95 -9.34
C ASN A 164 16.80 -0.13 -9.41
N LEU A 165 16.41 -1.40 -9.45
CA LEU A 165 17.31 -2.52 -9.61
C LEU A 165 18.04 -2.46 -10.96
N ASN A 166 17.33 -2.17 -12.04
CA ASN A 166 17.91 -1.97 -13.36
C ASN A 166 18.99 -0.88 -13.37
N LYS A 167 18.70 0.25 -12.73
CA LYS A 167 19.68 1.35 -12.59
C LYS A 167 20.89 0.93 -11.76
N ALA A 168 20.67 0.24 -10.63
CA ALA A 168 21.75 -0.16 -9.73
C ALA A 168 22.68 -1.23 -10.33
N LEU A 169 22.12 -2.16 -11.10
CA LEU A 169 22.85 -3.26 -11.72
C LEU A 169 23.34 -2.96 -13.14
N ASN A 170 22.93 -1.83 -13.73
CA ASN A 170 23.11 -1.52 -15.14
C ASN A 170 22.63 -2.67 -16.05
N GLN A 171 21.43 -3.16 -15.75
CA GLN A 171 20.77 -4.28 -16.44
C GLN A 171 19.42 -3.81 -17.02
N GLU A 172 18.88 -4.59 -17.93
CA GLU A 172 17.53 -4.43 -18.47
C GLU A 172 16.69 -5.63 -18.02
N LEU A 173 16.11 -5.52 -16.81
CA LEU A 173 15.16 -6.50 -16.29
C LEU A 173 13.75 -6.11 -16.70
N GLU A 174 12.97 -7.05 -17.16
CA GLU A 174 11.57 -6.85 -17.47
C GLU A 174 10.72 -7.16 -16.24
N TYR A 175 9.74 -6.30 -15.97
CA TYR A 175 8.72 -6.56 -14.96
C TYR A 175 7.56 -7.31 -15.60
N LEU A 176 7.37 -8.57 -15.20
CA LEU A 176 6.22 -9.36 -15.58
C LEU A 176 5.33 -9.57 -14.35
N TYR A 177 4.13 -9.03 -14.42
CA TYR A 177 3.11 -9.24 -13.41
C TYR A 177 2.12 -10.31 -13.87
N LYS A 178 1.79 -11.22 -12.98
CA LYS A 178 0.72 -12.18 -13.19
C LYS A 178 -0.14 -12.25 -11.93
N ASP A 179 -1.41 -11.90 -12.06
CA ASP A 179 -2.41 -12.16 -11.04
C ASP A 179 -2.93 -13.58 -11.20
N PHE A 180 -2.97 -14.33 -10.10
CA PHE A 180 -3.50 -15.69 -10.07
C PHE A 180 -4.94 -15.75 -9.56
N TYR A 181 -5.54 -14.59 -9.24
CA TYR A 181 -6.89 -14.47 -8.70
C TYR A 181 -7.88 -13.81 -9.67
N GLU A 182 -7.44 -13.51 -10.90
CA GLU A 182 -8.30 -13.11 -12.01
C GLU A 182 -8.80 -14.31 -12.83
#